data_922dc446afee8376a07bce6f82b06521
#
_entry.id   922dc446afee8376a07bce6f82b06521
#
_cell.length_a   1.000
_cell.length_b   1.000
_cell.length_c   1.000
_cell.angle_alpha   90.00
_cell.angle_beta   90.00
_cell.angle_gamma   90.00
#
_symmetry.space_group_name_H-M   'P 1'
#
loop_
_entity.id
_entity.type
_entity.pdbx_description
1 polymer ?
#
loop_
_entity_poly.entity_id
_entity_poly.type
_entity_poly.pdbx_seq_one_letter_code
_entity_poly.pdbx_strand_id
1 'polypeptide(L)'
;MAAISSDEAVATALRLAVRAPSVHNCQPWRWLVGPGTVHLYVDGSRQVPATDPHGRDLLISCGAALNHLLVALASLGWDARVRRIPNPARPGHLATVEPFPHTATSAQHGIAAAIPRRRTDRRRFSSWPVPAELFGEMLERAHVYGVGLEAITEPALRW
;
A
#
# COMPACT_ATOMS: atom_id res chain seq x y z
N MET A 1 -4.04 -18.57 -22.59
CA MET A 1 -4.61 -18.45 -21.22
C MET A 1 -5.85 -17.57 -21.32
N ALA A 2 -7.00 -18.02 -20.76
CA ALA A 2 -8.20 -17.17 -20.67
C ALA A 2 -7.87 -15.94 -19.77
N ALA A 3 -8.33 -14.75 -20.18
CA ALA A 3 -8.19 -13.55 -19.37
C ALA A 3 -9.03 -13.73 -18.09
N ILE A 4 -8.42 -13.43 -16.93
CA ILE A 4 -9.14 -13.45 -15.64
C ILE A 4 -10.20 -12.33 -15.64
N SER A 5 -11.40 -12.61 -15.15
CA SER A 5 -12.44 -11.59 -15.04
C SER A 5 -12.09 -10.52 -14.00
N SER A 6 -12.73 -9.34 -14.10
CA SER A 6 -12.53 -8.25 -13.13
C SER A 6 -12.81 -8.70 -11.69
N ASP A 7 -13.91 -9.43 -11.47
CA ASP A 7 -14.32 -9.86 -10.13
C ASP A 7 -13.36 -10.89 -9.53
N GLU A 8 -12.86 -11.81 -10.33
CA GLU A 8 -11.85 -12.79 -9.89
C GLU A 8 -10.51 -12.10 -9.59
N ALA A 9 -10.12 -11.12 -10.43
CA ALA A 9 -8.91 -10.32 -10.21
C ALA A 9 -9.02 -9.53 -8.91
N VAL A 10 -10.14 -8.84 -8.67
CA VAL A 10 -10.42 -8.10 -7.44
C VAL A 10 -10.38 -9.01 -6.22
N ALA A 11 -11.07 -10.16 -6.27
CA ALA A 11 -11.07 -11.10 -5.16
C ALA A 11 -9.66 -11.64 -4.84
N THR A 12 -8.86 -11.92 -5.88
CA THR A 12 -7.48 -12.38 -5.72
C THR A 12 -6.58 -11.28 -5.18
N ALA A 13 -6.71 -10.06 -5.71
CA ALA A 13 -5.94 -8.90 -5.26
C ALA A 13 -6.25 -8.53 -3.81
N LEU A 14 -7.50 -8.61 -3.38
CA LEU A 14 -7.89 -8.38 -1.97
C LEU A 14 -7.25 -9.39 -1.02
N ARG A 15 -7.16 -10.69 -1.40
CA ARG A 15 -6.42 -11.68 -0.60
C ARG A 15 -4.95 -11.32 -0.38
N LEU A 16 -4.34 -10.63 -1.34
CA LEU A 16 -2.97 -10.12 -1.21
C LEU A 16 -2.93 -8.78 -0.45
N ALA A 17 -3.91 -7.91 -0.67
CA ALA A 17 -4.00 -6.61 -0.01
C ALA A 17 -4.04 -6.73 1.52
N VAL A 18 -4.81 -7.68 2.05
CA VAL A 18 -4.91 -7.90 3.50
C VAL A 18 -3.63 -8.46 4.14
N ARG A 19 -2.62 -8.79 3.36
CA ARG A 19 -1.28 -9.15 3.86
C ARG A 19 -0.37 -7.94 4.08
N ALA A 20 -0.87 -6.73 3.89
CA ALA A 20 -0.12 -5.50 4.14
C ALA A 20 0.34 -5.41 5.61
N PRO A 21 1.47 -4.76 5.88
CA PRO A 21 1.86 -4.46 7.25
C PRO A 21 0.88 -3.46 7.87
N SER A 22 0.69 -3.59 9.17
CA SER A 22 -0.02 -2.58 9.96
C SER A 22 0.57 -2.48 11.36
N VAL A 23 0.41 -1.33 12.00
CA VAL A 23 0.84 -1.11 13.37
C VAL A 23 0.21 -2.18 14.27
N HIS A 24 1.03 -2.83 15.08
CA HIS A 24 0.62 -3.95 15.95
C HIS A 24 -0.22 -5.03 15.27
N ASN A 25 -0.17 -5.13 13.92
CA ASN A 25 -1.00 -6.02 13.11
C ASN A 25 -2.51 -5.79 13.32
N CYS A 26 -2.90 -4.56 13.63
CA CYS A 26 -4.30 -4.20 13.89
C CYS A 26 -5.19 -4.26 12.64
N GLN A 27 -4.60 -4.21 11.44
CA GLN A 27 -5.30 -4.33 10.14
C GLN A 27 -6.53 -3.40 10.06
N PRO A 28 -6.35 -2.07 10.13
CA PRO A 28 -7.41 -1.11 10.35
C PRO A 28 -8.15 -0.71 9.08
N TRP A 29 -8.30 -1.61 8.16
CA TRP A 29 -8.96 -1.41 6.87
C TRP A 29 -10.24 -2.24 6.76
N ARG A 30 -11.20 -1.68 6.07
CA ARG A 30 -12.41 -2.35 5.65
C ARG A 30 -12.62 -2.13 4.16
N TRP A 31 -12.88 -3.22 3.44
CA TRP A 31 -13.13 -3.20 2.02
C TRP A 31 -14.61 -3.38 1.71
N LEU A 32 -15.10 -2.62 0.75
CA LEU A 32 -16.43 -2.79 0.16
C LEU A 32 -16.26 -2.96 -1.35
N VAL A 33 -16.78 -4.03 -1.90
CA VAL A 33 -16.77 -4.31 -3.34
C VAL A 33 -18.13 -3.98 -3.90
N GLY A 34 -18.16 -3.08 -4.88
CA GLY A 34 -19.33 -2.73 -5.67
C GLY A 34 -19.17 -3.15 -7.13
N PRO A 35 -20.18 -2.93 -7.97
CA PRO A 35 -20.07 -3.17 -9.41
C PRO A 35 -18.94 -2.34 -10.02
N GLY A 36 -17.87 -3.01 -10.49
CA GLY A 36 -16.71 -2.36 -11.12
C GLY A 36 -15.87 -1.46 -10.21
N THR A 37 -16.08 -1.48 -8.88
CA THR A 37 -15.40 -0.60 -7.93
C THR A 37 -15.02 -1.34 -6.66
N VAL A 38 -13.91 -0.91 -6.06
CA VAL A 38 -13.47 -1.35 -4.72
C VAL A 38 -13.28 -0.10 -3.86
N HIS A 39 -13.84 -0.11 -2.67
CA HIS A 39 -13.75 1.00 -1.73
C HIS A 39 -12.95 0.60 -0.50
N LEU A 40 -12.02 1.46 -0.12
CA LEU A 40 -11.25 1.32 1.12
C LEU A 40 -11.78 2.29 2.17
N TYR A 41 -12.15 1.75 3.31
CA TYR A 41 -12.51 2.52 4.50
C TYR A 41 -11.54 2.25 5.63
N VAL A 42 -11.32 3.27 6.46
CA VAL A 42 -10.66 3.06 7.75
C VAL A 42 -11.65 2.42 8.74
N ASP A 43 -11.14 1.48 9.53
CA ASP A 43 -11.84 0.93 10.69
C ASP A 43 -11.25 1.54 11.97
N GLY A 44 -11.85 2.64 12.42
CA GLY A 44 -11.41 3.36 13.62
C GLY A 44 -11.50 2.55 14.91
N SER A 45 -12.32 1.49 14.95
CA SER A 45 -12.39 0.61 16.12
C SER A 45 -11.09 -0.19 16.36
N ARG A 46 -10.23 -0.26 15.34
CA ARG A 46 -8.92 -0.93 15.39
C ARG A 46 -7.76 0.01 15.63
N GLN A 47 -8.03 1.28 15.92
CA GLN A 47 -6.99 2.21 16.35
C GLN A 47 -6.39 1.76 17.68
N VAL A 48 -5.09 2.05 17.87
CA VAL A 48 -4.38 1.78 19.13
C VAL A 48 -4.00 3.13 19.74
N PRO A 49 -4.91 3.79 20.49
CA PRO A 49 -4.73 5.19 20.92
C PRO A 49 -3.48 5.44 21.77
N ALA A 50 -3.02 4.41 22.51
CA ALA A 50 -1.83 4.52 23.33
C ALA A 50 -0.54 4.74 22.54
N THR A 51 -0.47 4.22 21.30
CA THR A 51 0.71 4.33 20.43
C THR A 51 0.46 5.22 19.22
N ASP A 52 -0.79 5.38 18.78
CA ASP A 52 -1.21 6.20 17.65
C ASP A 52 -2.41 7.08 18.02
N PRO A 53 -2.23 8.07 18.91
CA PRO A 53 -3.31 8.91 19.40
C PRO A 53 -3.99 9.74 18.29
N HIS A 54 -3.26 10.04 17.22
CA HIS A 54 -3.75 10.85 16.09
C HIS A 54 -4.20 10.03 14.87
N GLY A 55 -4.13 8.70 14.93
CA GLY A 55 -4.53 7.81 13.83
C GLY A 55 -3.61 7.89 12.59
N ARG A 56 -2.39 8.44 12.72
CA ARG A 56 -1.45 8.57 11.62
C ARG A 56 -0.98 7.21 11.11
N ASP A 57 -0.56 6.34 12.02
CA ASP A 57 -0.06 5.01 11.68
C ASP A 57 -1.19 4.10 11.18
N LEU A 58 -2.40 4.34 11.69
CA LEU A 58 -3.62 3.72 11.19
C LEU A 58 -3.85 4.05 9.71
N LEU A 59 -3.73 5.33 9.32
CA LEU A 59 -3.88 5.75 7.92
C LEU A 59 -2.74 5.23 7.04
N ILE A 60 -1.50 5.23 7.53
CA ILE A 60 -0.33 4.65 6.82
C ILE A 60 -0.57 3.16 6.57
N SER A 61 -1.10 2.43 7.56
CA SER A 61 -1.44 1.01 7.42
C SER A 61 -2.49 0.77 6.32
N CYS A 62 -3.52 1.61 6.26
CA CYS A 62 -4.52 1.57 5.19
C CYS A 62 -3.89 1.87 3.81
N GLY A 63 -2.97 2.83 3.74
CA GLY A 63 -2.21 3.14 2.53
C GLY A 63 -1.37 1.95 2.04
N ALA A 64 -0.73 1.22 2.96
CA ALA A 64 0.01 0.00 2.63
C ALA A 64 -0.92 -1.09 2.05
N ALA A 65 -2.13 -1.25 2.59
CA ALA A 65 -3.11 -2.19 2.07
C ALA A 65 -3.61 -1.78 0.67
N LEU A 66 -3.83 -0.48 0.44
CA LEU A 66 -4.17 0.05 -0.89
C LEU A 66 -3.05 -0.23 -1.89
N ASN A 67 -1.79 0.03 -1.52
CA ASN A 67 -0.65 -0.25 -2.39
C ASN A 67 -0.56 -1.74 -2.76
N HIS A 68 -0.74 -2.65 -1.79
CA HIS A 68 -0.77 -4.09 -2.06
C HIS A 68 -1.90 -4.47 -3.04
N LEU A 69 -3.09 -3.86 -2.91
CA LEU A 69 -4.19 -4.08 -3.86
C LEU A 69 -3.79 -3.69 -5.28
N LEU A 70 -3.21 -2.49 -5.46
CA LEU A 70 -2.80 -2.00 -6.78
C LEU A 70 -1.70 -2.85 -7.40
N VAL A 71 -0.69 -3.23 -6.63
CA VAL A 71 0.38 -4.13 -7.07
C VAL A 71 -0.18 -5.49 -7.50
N ALA A 72 -1.11 -6.03 -6.73
CA ALA A 72 -1.74 -7.31 -7.05
C ALA A 72 -2.60 -7.23 -8.31
N LEU A 73 -3.43 -6.19 -8.47
CA LEU A 73 -4.23 -5.95 -9.67
C LEU A 73 -3.33 -5.86 -10.91
N ALA A 74 -2.26 -5.05 -10.85
CA ALA A 74 -1.33 -4.88 -11.96
C ALA A 74 -0.71 -6.21 -12.41
N SER A 75 -0.36 -7.09 -11.48
CA SER A 75 0.17 -8.42 -11.79
C SER A 75 -0.86 -9.38 -12.39
N LEU A 76 -2.15 -9.12 -12.17
CA LEU A 76 -3.25 -9.90 -12.71
C LEU A 76 -3.77 -9.39 -14.06
N GLY A 77 -3.12 -8.38 -14.62
CA GLY A 77 -3.51 -7.77 -15.90
C GLY A 77 -4.58 -6.69 -15.78
N TRP A 78 -4.66 -6.04 -14.61
CA TRP A 78 -5.59 -4.95 -14.32
C TRP A 78 -4.83 -3.77 -13.73
N ASP A 79 -4.93 -2.60 -14.33
CA ASP A 79 -4.52 -1.33 -13.71
C ASP A 79 -5.74 -0.71 -13.03
N ALA A 80 -5.55 0.41 -12.32
CA ALA A 80 -6.64 1.00 -11.56
C ALA A 80 -6.59 2.53 -11.52
N ARG A 81 -7.73 3.17 -11.72
CA ARG A 81 -7.95 4.57 -11.35
C ARG A 81 -8.24 4.66 -9.85
N VAL A 82 -7.46 5.48 -9.14
CA VAL A 82 -7.62 5.66 -7.68
C VAL A 82 -8.04 7.08 -7.39
N ARG A 83 -9.21 7.23 -6.76
CA ARG A 83 -9.66 8.50 -6.17
C ARG A 83 -9.49 8.44 -4.66
N ARG A 84 -8.54 9.24 -4.13
CA ARG A 84 -8.29 9.35 -2.68
C ARG A 84 -9.26 10.35 -2.07
N ILE A 85 -9.77 10.02 -0.87
CA ILE A 85 -10.76 10.83 -0.12
C ILE A 85 -11.92 11.28 -1.06
N PRO A 86 -12.62 10.32 -1.70
CA PRO A 86 -13.57 10.64 -2.77
C PRO A 86 -14.77 11.49 -2.28
N ASN A 87 -15.02 11.50 -0.97
CA ASN A 87 -16.02 12.35 -0.34
C ASN A 87 -15.43 13.00 0.91
N PRO A 88 -15.09 14.31 0.87
CA PRO A 88 -14.54 15.01 2.03
C PRO A 88 -15.47 15.02 3.27
N ALA A 89 -16.80 14.92 3.08
CA ALA A 89 -17.74 14.80 4.18
C ALA A 89 -17.72 13.42 4.88
N ARG A 90 -17.00 12.45 4.30
CA ARG A 90 -16.82 11.10 4.86
C ARG A 90 -15.32 10.75 4.89
N PRO A 91 -14.52 11.35 5.75
CA PRO A 91 -13.06 11.19 5.77
C PRO A 91 -12.61 9.75 6.02
N GLY A 92 -13.48 8.93 6.62
CA GLY A 92 -13.21 7.49 6.76
C GLY A 92 -13.26 6.69 5.45
N HIS A 93 -13.78 7.26 4.35
CA HIS A 93 -13.71 6.68 3.01
C HIS A 93 -12.41 7.10 2.34
N LEU A 94 -11.37 6.26 2.45
CA LEU A 94 -10.00 6.63 2.08
C LEU A 94 -9.73 6.57 0.59
N ALA A 95 -10.33 5.61 -0.13
CA ALA A 95 -10.14 5.48 -1.57
C ALA A 95 -11.28 4.76 -2.26
N THR A 96 -11.53 5.14 -3.51
CA THR A 96 -12.27 4.37 -4.52
C THR A 96 -11.28 3.93 -5.58
N VAL A 97 -11.32 2.66 -5.93
CA VAL A 97 -10.47 2.01 -6.94
C VAL A 97 -11.36 1.47 -8.04
N GLU A 98 -11.08 1.86 -9.28
CA GLU A 98 -11.80 1.45 -10.49
C GLU A 98 -10.83 0.66 -11.38
N PRO A 99 -10.85 -0.69 -11.35
CA PRO A 99 -9.98 -1.52 -12.18
C PRO A 99 -10.32 -1.39 -13.67
N PHE A 100 -9.30 -1.42 -14.52
CA PHE A 100 -9.45 -1.51 -15.98
C PHE A 100 -8.39 -2.44 -16.57
N PRO A 101 -8.63 -3.05 -17.74
CA PRO A 101 -7.69 -3.98 -18.36
C PRO A 101 -6.33 -3.35 -18.63
N HIS A 102 -5.27 -4.12 -18.36
CA HIS A 102 -3.88 -3.75 -18.54
C HIS A 102 -3.07 -4.98 -18.93
N THR A 103 -1.89 -4.78 -19.55
CA THR A 103 -0.95 -5.87 -19.82
C THR A 103 0.13 -5.90 -18.71
N ALA A 104 0.11 -6.95 -17.91
CA ALA A 104 1.08 -7.10 -16.82
C ALA A 104 2.51 -7.25 -17.35
N THR A 105 3.46 -6.57 -16.70
CA THR A 105 4.89 -6.70 -16.98
C THR A 105 5.55 -7.73 -16.06
N SER A 106 6.73 -8.24 -16.47
CA SER A 106 7.53 -9.13 -15.60
C SER A 106 7.93 -8.48 -14.27
N ALA A 107 8.19 -7.17 -14.27
CA ALA A 107 8.48 -6.40 -13.06
C ALA A 107 7.29 -6.39 -12.09
N GLN A 108 6.06 -6.17 -12.60
CA GLN A 108 4.83 -6.20 -11.78
C GLN A 108 4.59 -7.58 -11.17
N HIS A 109 4.81 -8.66 -11.92
CA HIS A 109 4.76 -10.02 -11.37
C HIS A 109 5.80 -10.24 -10.27
N GLY A 110 7.04 -9.77 -10.46
CA GLY A 110 8.11 -9.87 -9.46
C GLY A 110 7.75 -9.15 -8.14
N ILE A 111 7.21 -7.93 -8.24
CA ILE A 111 6.79 -7.15 -7.06
C ILE A 111 5.62 -7.84 -6.35
N ALA A 112 4.60 -8.30 -7.07
CA ALA A 112 3.46 -9.00 -6.47
C ALA A 112 3.87 -10.30 -5.77
N ALA A 113 4.81 -11.05 -6.34
CA ALA A 113 5.37 -12.26 -5.74
C ALA A 113 6.12 -12.00 -4.43
N ALA A 114 6.53 -10.77 -4.14
CA ALA A 114 7.15 -10.39 -2.87
C ALA A 114 6.13 -10.23 -1.73
N ILE A 115 4.86 -9.90 -2.03
CA ILE A 115 3.81 -9.68 -1.01
C ILE A 115 3.70 -10.85 -0.01
N PRO A 116 3.52 -12.11 -0.43
CA PRO A 116 3.39 -13.22 0.51
C PRO A 116 4.69 -13.57 1.23
N ARG A 117 5.85 -13.16 0.69
CA ARG A 117 7.18 -13.42 1.28
C ARG A 117 7.62 -12.35 2.27
N ARG A 118 7.04 -11.15 2.19
CA ARG A 118 7.37 -10.04 3.08
C ARG A 118 7.23 -10.45 4.55
N ARG A 119 8.20 -10.05 5.37
CA ARG A 119 8.18 -10.21 6.83
C ARG A 119 8.50 -8.86 7.48
N THR A 120 7.93 -8.60 8.65
CA THR A 120 8.35 -7.48 9.50
C THR A 120 9.62 -7.87 10.23
N ASP A 121 10.70 -7.14 9.98
CA ASP A 121 11.95 -7.31 10.70
C ASP A 121 12.06 -6.22 11.79
N ARG A 122 12.25 -6.64 13.03
CA ARG A 122 12.39 -5.76 14.20
C ARG A 122 13.80 -5.83 14.81
N ARG A 123 14.74 -6.46 14.11
CA ARG A 123 16.14 -6.49 14.52
C ARG A 123 16.73 -5.08 14.41
N ARG A 124 17.78 -4.82 15.18
CA ARG A 124 18.54 -3.58 15.04
C ARG A 124 19.07 -3.43 13.62
N PHE A 125 19.00 -2.22 13.09
CA PHE A 125 19.67 -1.90 11.83
C PHE A 125 21.18 -2.08 11.98
N SER A 126 21.83 -2.52 10.91
CA SER A 126 23.28 -2.59 10.86
C SER A 126 23.87 -1.16 10.78
N SER A 127 25.15 -1.03 11.13
CA SER A 127 25.91 0.21 10.94
C SER A 127 26.38 0.42 9.50
N TRP A 128 26.04 -0.49 8.58
CA TRP A 128 26.44 -0.40 7.18
C TRP A 128 25.72 0.79 6.52
N PRO A 129 26.45 1.63 5.76
CA PRO A 129 25.83 2.73 5.06
C PRO A 129 24.85 2.21 3.99
N VAL A 130 23.74 2.92 3.80
CA VAL A 130 22.84 2.66 2.68
C VAL A 130 23.50 3.16 1.41
N PRO A 131 23.62 2.34 0.34
CA PRO A 131 24.19 2.78 -0.93
C PRO A 131 23.47 4.00 -1.49
N ALA A 132 24.23 4.95 -2.07
CA ALA A 132 23.67 6.20 -2.60
C ALA A 132 22.66 5.95 -3.74
N GLU A 133 22.91 4.94 -4.56
CA GLU A 133 22.04 4.52 -5.66
C GLU A 133 20.65 4.11 -5.14
N LEU A 134 20.59 3.41 -4.00
CA LEU A 134 19.34 2.99 -3.39
C LEU A 134 18.53 4.19 -2.88
N PHE A 135 19.20 5.23 -2.38
CA PHE A 135 18.53 6.49 -2.02
C PHE A 135 17.89 7.16 -3.23
N GLY A 136 18.60 7.22 -4.37
CA GLY A 136 18.07 7.74 -5.63
C GLY A 136 16.80 7.02 -6.06
N GLU A 137 16.82 5.69 -6.08
CA GLU A 137 15.63 4.88 -6.41
C GLU A 137 14.46 5.12 -5.44
N MET A 138 14.73 5.25 -4.15
CA MET A 138 13.71 5.54 -3.14
C MET A 138 13.07 6.92 -3.36
N LEU A 139 13.88 7.94 -3.65
CA LEU A 139 13.41 9.31 -3.92
C LEU A 139 12.51 9.34 -5.16
N GLU A 140 12.93 8.71 -6.25
CA GLU A 140 12.14 8.62 -7.48
C GLU A 140 10.79 7.92 -7.25
N ARG A 141 10.81 6.78 -6.57
CA ARG A 141 9.58 6.05 -6.23
C ARG A 141 8.65 6.86 -5.35
N ALA A 142 9.18 7.54 -4.32
CA ALA A 142 8.38 8.39 -3.45
C ALA A 142 7.69 9.51 -4.25
N HIS A 143 8.43 10.16 -5.16
CA HIS A 143 7.91 11.22 -6.02
C HIS A 143 6.75 10.75 -6.90
N VAL A 144 6.86 9.56 -7.52
CA VAL A 144 5.77 8.97 -8.34
C VAL A 144 4.47 8.80 -7.54
N TYR A 145 4.57 8.54 -6.23
CA TYR A 145 3.42 8.43 -5.34
C TYR A 145 3.00 9.75 -4.68
N GLY A 146 3.63 10.86 -5.05
CA GLY A 146 3.36 12.18 -4.48
C GLY A 146 3.83 12.32 -3.02
N VAL A 147 4.84 11.56 -2.62
CA VAL A 147 5.42 11.58 -1.28
C VAL A 147 6.74 12.37 -1.32
N GLY A 148 6.88 13.38 -0.46
CA GLY A 148 8.16 14.03 -0.20
C GLY A 148 9.03 13.09 0.64
N LEU A 149 10.22 12.77 0.14
CA LEU A 149 11.23 12.00 0.85
C LEU A 149 12.53 12.82 0.85
N GLU A 150 13.18 12.93 2.00
CA GLU A 150 14.43 13.65 2.16
C GLU A 150 15.45 12.76 2.86
N ALA A 151 16.70 12.77 2.36
CA ALA A 151 17.79 12.04 2.98
C ALA A 151 18.44 12.91 4.07
N ILE A 152 18.42 12.44 5.32
CA ILE A 152 19.14 13.09 6.41
C ILE A 152 20.61 12.66 6.32
N THR A 153 21.45 13.53 5.74
CA THR A 153 22.87 13.24 5.54
C THR A 153 23.75 13.79 6.66
N GLU A 154 23.30 14.83 7.37
CA GLU A 154 24.05 15.44 8.45
C GLU A 154 24.04 14.57 9.72
N PRO A 155 25.23 14.21 10.27
CA PRO A 155 25.33 13.39 11.46
C PRO A 155 24.61 13.98 12.68
N ALA A 156 24.58 15.31 12.82
CA ALA A 156 23.92 16.01 13.92
C ALA A 156 22.38 15.85 13.93
N LEU A 157 21.78 15.48 12.81
CA LEU A 157 20.34 15.25 12.66
C LEU A 157 19.96 13.75 12.74
N ARG A 158 20.95 12.87 12.91
CA ARG A 158 20.76 11.42 13.09
C ARG A 158 20.76 11.09 14.56
N TRP A 159 19.67 10.62 15.08
CA TRP A 159 19.50 10.17 16.48
C TRP A 159 19.56 8.65 16.59
#